data_8b6ebe1bf7aba5ab2f90d3d6e4140c65
#
_entry.id   8b6ebe1bf7aba5ab2f90d3d6e4140c65
#
_cell.length_a   1.000
_cell.length_b   1.000
_cell.length_c   1.000
_cell.angle_alpha   90.00
_cell.angle_beta   90.00
_cell.angle_gamma   90.00
#
_symmetry.space_group_name_H-M   'P 1'
#
loop_
_entity.id
_entity.type
_entity.pdbx_description
1 polymer ?
#
loop_
_entity_poly.entity_id
_entity_poly.type
_entity_poly.pdbx_seq_one_letter_code
_entity_poly.pdbx_strand_id
1 'polypeptide(L)'
;MNRSSFSLLAVVVGTALLAGCGTPPALAVFDTGSQVQLRSYQSRTFPGTDREKALRGIIGTMQDLGFVIDKADAVLGTVTGTKLAGYELRMTVTVQARDRTQLVVRANAQCKNRPNTGAVAIEEPGPYQDFFAAYEKSMFLSAP
;
A
#
# COMPACT_ATOMS: atom_id res chain seq x y z
N MET A 1 1.81 -2.67 -80.78
CA MET A 1 1.67 -1.37 -80.07
C MET A 1 0.51 -1.51 -79.09
N ASN A 2 0.78 -1.96 -77.87
CA ASN A 2 -0.26 -2.19 -76.84
C ASN A 2 -0.12 -1.21 -75.69
N ARG A 3 -1.04 -0.25 -75.63
CA ARG A 3 -1.12 0.79 -74.61
C ARG A 3 -1.94 0.38 -73.36
N SER A 4 -2.09 -0.94 -73.12
CA SER A 4 -3.01 -1.47 -72.08
C SER A 4 -2.33 -2.03 -70.82
N SER A 5 -0.99 -2.00 -70.75
CA SER A 5 -0.29 -2.68 -69.63
C SER A 5 0.20 -1.75 -68.51
N PHE A 6 -0.09 -0.44 -68.59
CA PHE A 6 0.45 0.54 -67.63
C PHE A 6 -0.56 0.97 -66.53
N SER A 7 -1.82 0.55 -66.64
CA SER A 7 -2.85 0.98 -65.68
C SER A 7 -3.12 0.01 -64.52
N LEU A 8 -2.49 -1.16 -64.48
CA LEU A 8 -2.71 -2.18 -63.44
C LEU A 8 -1.69 -2.16 -62.31
N LEU A 9 -0.63 -1.39 -62.45
CA LEU A 9 0.44 -1.35 -61.42
C LEU A 9 0.27 -0.25 -60.39
N ALA A 10 -0.72 0.63 -60.53
CA ALA A 10 -0.94 1.79 -59.66
C ALA A 10 -1.93 1.57 -58.52
N VAL A 11 -2.61 0.42 -58.46
CA VAL A 11 -3.68 0.11 -57.44
C VAL A 11 -3.22 -0.73 -56.27
N VAL A 12 -2.02 -1.37 -56.33
CA VAL A 12 -1.56 -2.31 -55.29
C VAL A 12 -0.72 -1.65 -54.19
N VAL A 13 -0.34 -0.39 -54.29
CA VAL A 13 0.51 0.29 -53.29
C VAL A 13 -0.30 1.04 -52.20
N GLY A 14 -1.61 1.08 -52.29
CA GLY A 14 -2.47 1.90 -51.41
C GLY A 14 -3.00 1.24 -50.13
N THR A 15 -2.77 -0.07 -49.85
CA THR A 15 -3.45 -0.79 -48.78
C THR A 15 -2.56 -1.33 -47.64
N ALA A 16 -1.32 -0.87 -47.48
CA ALA A 16 -0.36 -1.41 -46.50
C ALA A 16 -0.06 -0.48 -45.32
N LEU A 17 -0.91 0.48 -44.94
CA LEU A 17 -0.62 1.44 -43.87
C LEU A 17 -1.68 1.48 -42.74
N LEU A 18 -2.39 0.38 -42.47
CA LEU A 18 -3.38 0.30 -41.40
C LEU A 18 -3.17 -0.90 -40.46
N ALA A 19 -1.93 -1.23 -40.11
CA ALA A 19 -1.65 -2.24 -39.13
C ALA A 19 -0.65 -1.71 -38.09
N GLY A 20 -1.10 -0.80 -37.24
CA GLY A 20 -0.26 -0.18 -36.22
C GLY A 20 -0.99 0.36 -35.00
N CYS A 21 -2.17 -0.19 -34.62
CA CYS A 21 -2.68 -0.03 -33.28
C CYS A 21 -2.30 -1.26 -32.47
N GLY A 22 -1.05 -1.27 -32.00
CA GLY A 22 -0.69 -2.14 -30.89
C GLY A 22 -1.61 -1.79 -29.72
N THR A 23 -2.50 -2.69 -29.32
CA THR A 23 -3.25 -2.60 -28.07
C THR A 23 -2.21 -2.41 -26.97
N PRO A 24 -2.27 -1.32 -26.17
CA PRO A 24 -1.42 -1.20 -25.00
C PRO A 24 -1.65 -2.46 -24.15
N PRO A 25 -0.61 -3.01 -23.49
CA PRO A 25 -0.80 -4.12 -22.58
C PRO A 25 -1.94 -3.72 -21.64
N ALA A 26 -2.94 -4.57 -21.53
CA ALA A 26 -4.07 -4.35 -20.65
C ALA A 26 -3.47 -3.97 -19.31
N LEU A 27 -3.65 -2.72 -18.89
CA LEU A 27 -3.40 -2.29 -17.54
C LEU A 27 -4.19 -3.28 -16.71
N ALA A 28 -3.49 -4.10 -15.92
CA ALA A 28 -4.14 -5.01 -15.00
C ALA A 28 -5.15 -4.17 -14.25
N VAL A 29 -6.43 -4.44 -14.48
CA VAL A 29 -7.51 -3.81 -13.74
C VAL A 29 -7.25 -4.25 -12.32
N PHE A 30 -6.65 -3.38 -11.50
CA PHE A 30 -6.46 -3.64 -10.09
C PHE A 30 -7.84 -3.98 -9.57
N ASP A 31 -8.01 -5.24 -9.16
CA ASP A 31 -9.29 -5.74 -8.67
C ASP A 31 -9.74 -4.82 -7.53
N THR A 32 -10.78 -4.02 -7.81
CA THR A 32 -11.30 -3.02 -6.87
C THR A 32 -11.74 -3.69 -5.57
N GLY A 33 -12.17 -4.97 -5.64
CA GLY A 33 -12.47 -5.81 -4.49
C GLY A 33 -11.26 -6.06 -3.61
N SER A 34 -10.10 -6.38 -4.19
CA SER A 34 -8.84 -6.59 -3.48
C SER A 34 -8.38 -5.32 -2.75
N GLN A 35 -8.49 -4.15 -3.36
CA GLN A 35 -8.11 -2.88 -2.74
C GLN A 35 -9.02 -2.48 -1.58
N VAL A 36 -10.32 -2.73 -1.67
CA VAL A 36 -11.28 -2.48 -0.58
C VAL A 36 -10.99 -3.43 0.59
N GLN A 37 -10.75 -4.71 0.30
CA GLN A 37 -10.40 -5.70 1.30
C GLN A 37 -9.08 -5.36 2.01
N LEU A 38 -8.05 -4.98 1.27
CA LEU A 38 -6.77 -4.56 1.83
C LEU A 38 -6.94 -3.38 2.80
N ARG A 39 -7.70 -2.36 2.42
CA ARG A 39 -7.98 -1.20 3.29
C ARG A 39 -8.69 -1.58 4.58
N SER A 40 -9.51 -2.64 4.58
CA SER A 40 -10.20 -3.12 5.78
C SER A 40 -9.23 -3.73 6.79
N TYR A 41 -8.14 -4.34 6.35
CA TYR A 41 -7.07 -4.84 7.23
C TYR A 41 -6.16 -3.72 7.74
N GLN A 42 -5.93 -2.71 6.91
CA GLN A 42 -5.00 -1.62 7.16
C GLN A 42 -5.54 -0.52 8.08
N SER A 43 -6.83 -0.51 8.39
CA SER A 43 -7.43 0.61 9.13
C SER A 43 -8.39 0.13 10.19
N ARG A 44 -8.28 0.69 11.42
CA ARG A 44 -9.24 0.51 12.51
C ARG A 44 -9.56 1.83 13.17
N THR A 45 -10.78 1.95 13.69
CA THR A 45 -11.24 3.10 14.46
C THR A 45 -11.21 2.77 15.93
N PHE A 46 -10.66 3.68 16.72
CA PHE A 46 -10.55 3.56 18.18
C PHE A 46 -11.27 4.73 18.87
N PRO A 47 -11.88 4.49 20.04
CA PRO A 47 -12.40 5.59 20.84
C PRO A 47 -11.27 6.43 21.41
N GLY A 48 -11.47 7.74 21.49
CA GLY A 48 -10.50 8.68 22.05
C GLY A 48 -10.21 9.86 21.13
N THR A 49 -9.63 10.89 21.72
CA THR A 49 -9.30 12.14 21.04
C THR A 49 -7.83 12.53 21.19
N ASP A 50 -7.14 11.89 22.14
CA ASP A 50 -5.73 12.14 22.43
C ASP A 50 -4.83 11.39 21.45
N ARG A 51 -4.49 12.07 20.36
CA ARG A 51 -3.61 11.53 19.31
C ARG A 51 -2.21 11.23 19.84
N GLU A 52 -1.69 12.03 20.78
CA GLU A 52 -0.36 11.84 21.32
C GLU A 52 -0.29 10.59 22.21
N LYS A 53 -1.31 10.38 23.04
CA LYS A 53 -1.46 9.13 23.82
C LYS A 53 -1.53 7.91 22.88
N ALA A 54 -2.29 8.02 21.79
CA ALA A 54 -2.39 6.96 20.79
C ALA A 54 -1.03 6.67 20.13
N LEU A 55 -0.26 7.69 19.76
CA LEU A 55 1.08 7.52 19.18
C LEU A 55 2.06 6.85 20.14
N ARG A 56 2.04 7.24 21.43
CA ARG A 56 2.86 6.56 22.45
C ARG A 56 2.50 5.07 22.59
N GLY A 57 1.20 4.76 22.58
CA GLY A 57 0.74 3.36 22.58
C GLY A 57 1.18 2.58 21.35
N ILE A 58 1.13 3.19 20.16
CA ILE A 58 1.61 2.60 18.92
C ILE A 58 3.12 2.33 18.97
N ILE A 59 3.92 3.28 19.45
CA ILE A 59 5.36 3.10 19.62
C ILE A 59 5.65 1.91 20.52
N GLY A 60 5.02 1.82 21.71
CA GLY A 60 5.17 0.69 22.60
C GLY A 60 4.77 -0.63 21.95
N THR A 61 3.61 -0.68 21.30
CA THR A 61 3.13 -1.88 20.58
C THR A 61 4.10 -2.32 19.49
N MET A 62 4.63 -1.40 18.69
CA MET A 62 5.61 -1.74 17.65
C MET A 62 6.90 -2.30 18.27
N GLN A 63 7.38 -1.73 19.37
CA GLN A 63 8.55 -2.22 20.09
C GLN A 63 8.30 -3.62 20.66
N ASP A 64 7.13 -3.89 21.26
CA ASP A 64 6.74 -5.22 21.77
C ASP A 64 6.67 -6.26 20.65
N LEU A 65 6.31 -5.85 19.43
CA LEU A 65 6.34 -6.69 18.23
C LEU A 65 7.74 -6.84 17.60
N GLY A 66 8.77 -6.23 18.19
CA GLY A 66 10.16 -6.32 17.77
C GLY A 66 10.56 -5.35 16.66
N PHE A 67 9.81 -4.27 16.45
CA PHE A 67 10.22 -3.19 15.55
C PHE A 67 11.19 -2.23 16.26
N VAL A 68 12.21 -1.82 15.54
CA VAL A 68 13.03 -0.66 15.90
C VAL A 68 12.34 0.57 15.30
N ILE A 69 12.10 1.59 16.12
CA ILE A 69 11.45 2.82 15.65
C ILE A 69 12.47 3.65 14.86
N ASP A 70 12.21 3.86 13.59
CA ASP A 70 13.04 4.67 12.70
C ASP A 70 12.71 6.17 12.83
N LYS A 71 11.40 6.47 12.91
CA LYS A 71 10.90 7.84 12.98
C LYS A 71 9.55 7.89 13.67
N ALA A 72 9.35 8.89 14.52
CA ALA A 72 8.05 9.26 15.07
C ALA A 72 7.84 10.77 14.89
N ASP A 73 6.67 11.15 14.39
CA ASP A 73 6.30 12.53 14.11
C ASP A 73 4.92 12.83 14.72
N ALA A 74 4.92 13.56 15.83
CA ALA A 74 3.68 13.90 16.56
C ALA A 74 2.81 14.91 15.81
N VAL A 75 3.41 15.79 14.99
CA VAL A 75 2.69 16.79 14.20
C VAL A 75 1.91 16.12 13.07
N LEU A 76 2.57 15.23 12.34
CA LEU A 76 1.94 14.44 11.27
C LEU A 76 1.10 13.29 11.83
N GLY A 77 1.34 12.87 13.06
CA GLY A 77 0.67 11.72 13.65
C GLY A 77 1.15 10.40 13.07
N THR A 78 2.46 10.26 12.77
CA THR A 78 3.02 9.08 12.10
C THR A 78 4.14 8.45 12.91
N VAL A 79 4.21 7.12 12.87
CA VAL A 79 5.33 6.32 13.41
C VAL A 79 5.76 5.34 12.33
N THR A 80 7.07 5.26 12.07
CA THR A 80 7.67 4.27 11.16
C THR A 80 8.68 3.45 11.95
N GLY A 81 8.64 2.15 11.76
CA GLY A 81 9.62 1.23 12.34
C GLY A 81 9.96 0.09 11.39
N THR A 82 11.13 -0.51 11.62
CA THR A 82 11.67 -1.61 10.82
C THR A 82 11.95 -2.81 11.72
N LYS A 83 11.58 -4.00 11.26
CA LYS A 83 11.87 -5.28 11.89
C LYS A 83 12.63 -6.19 10.93
N LEU A 84 13.68 -6.84 11.43
CA LEU A 84 14.44 -7.84 10.70
C LEU A 84 14.01 -9.24 11.15
N ALA A 85 13.41 -10.01 10.24
CA ALA A 85 12.93 -11.37 10.51
C ALA A 85 13.22 -12.26 9.28
N GLY A 86 14.50 -12.40 8.90
CA GLY A 86 14.90 -13.05 7.64
C GLY A 86 14.70 -12.17 6.40
N TYR A 87 13.90 -11.14 6.53
CA TYR A 87 13.66 -10.06 5.56
C TYR A 87 13.46 -8.74 6.31
N GLU A 88 13.61 -7.62 5.63
CA GLU A 88 13.33 -6.31 6.21
C GLU A 88 11.83 -6.02 6.07
N LEU A 89 11.13 -5.92 7.19
CA LEU A 89 9.73 -5.50 7.28
C LEU A 89 9.67 -4.08 7.82
N ARG A 90 9.18 -3.15 7.01
CA ARG A 90 8.94 -1.77 7.42
C ARG A 90 7.45 -1.53 7.54
N MET A 91 7.03 -0.99 8.69
CA MET A 91 5.64 -0.60 8.93
C MET A 91 5.56 0.88 9.27
N THR A 92 4.61 1.57 8.63
CA THR A 92 4.27 2.96 8.94
C THR A 92 2.84 3.01 9.45
N VAL A 93 2.65 3.56 10.63
CA VAL A 93 1.35 3.72 11.27
C VAL A 93 1.01 5.20 11.34
N THR A 94 -0.20 5.56 10.95
CA THR A 94 -0.71 6.94 10.97
C THR A 94 -1.94 7.02 11.85
N VAL A 95 -2.02 8.06 12.68
CA VAL A 95 -3.18 8.37 13.54
C VAL A 95 -3.81 9.67 13.08
N GLN A 96 -5.09 9.64 12.79
CA GLN A 96 -5.87 10.81 12.39
C GLN A 96 -7.16 10.91 13.23
N ALA A 97 -7.56 12.13 13.59
CA ALA A 97 -8.89 12.33 14.16
C ALA A 97 -9.94 12.09 13.07
N ARG A 98 -10.92 11.25 13.38
CA ARG A 98 -12.07 11.01 12.53
C ARG A 98 -13.18 12.01 12.86
N ASP A 99 -13.42 12.19 14.14
CA ASP A 99 -14.38 13.14 14.70
C ASP A 99 -13.93 13.57 16.10
N ARG A 100 -14.84 14.13 16.89
CA ARG A 100 -14.55 14.62 18.24
C ARG A 100 -14.40 13.51 19.30
N THR A 101 -14.64 12.27 18.94
CA THR A 101 -14.68 11.12 19.86
C THR A 101 -13.86 9.93 19.39
N GLN A 102 -13.37 9.94 18.15
CA GLN A 102 -12.73 8.79 17.53
C GLN A 102 -11.46 9.15 16.77
N LEU A 103 -10.50 8.23 16.83
CA LEU A 103 -9.27 8.23 16.05
C LEU A 103 -9.30 7.08 15.04
N VAL A 104 -8.82 7.32 13.83
CA VAL A 104 -8.51 6.28 12.85
C VAL A 104 -7.02 6.01 12.89
N VAL A 105 -6.67 4.76 13.11
CA VAL A 105 -5.31 4.25 13.01
C VAL A 105 -5.19 3.46 11.71
N ARG A 106 -4.22 3.84 10.88
CA ARG A 106 -3.92 3.15 9.63
C ARG A 106 -2.48 2.64 9.64
N ALA A 107 -2.30 1.36 9.35
CA ALA A 107 -1.00 0.73 9.18
C ALA A 107 -0.73 0.40 7.71
N ASN A 108 0.48 0.68 7.22
CA ASN A 108 0.97 0.24 5.92
C ASN A 108 2.28 -0.50 6.13
N ALA A 109 2.41 -1.65 5.50
CA ALA A 109 3.62 -2.47 5.62
C ALA A 109 4.23 -2.77 4.26
N GLN A 110 5.55 -2.83 4.22
CA GLN A 110 6.36 -3.16 3.05
C GLN A 110 7.44 -4.15 3.45
N CYS A 111 7.76 -5.08 2.56
CA CYS A 111 8.87 -5.98 2.77
C CYS A 111 9.97 -5.79 1.71
N LYS A 112 11.21 -6.06 2.12
CA LYS A 112 12.38 -6.08 1.25
C LYS A 112 13.14 -7.38 1.51
N ASN A 113 13.12 -8.28 0.53
CA ASN A 113 13.70 -9.61 0.68
C ASN A 113 15.19 -9.70 0.34
N ARG A 114 15.71 -8.76 -0.47
CA ARG A 114 17.10 -8.73 -0.93
C ARG A 114 17.65 -7.31 -0.95
N PRO A 115 18.96 -7.11 -0.74
CA PRO A 115 19.57 -5.79 -0.63
C PRO A 115 19.32 -4.85 -1.82
N ASN A 116 19.24 -5.36 -3.04
CA ASN A 116 19.12 -4.55 -4.26
C ASN A 116 17.74 -4.64 -4.93
N THR A 117 16.74 -5.18 -4.23
CA THR A 117 15.35 -5.20 -4.70
C THR A 117 14.57 -4.05 -4.07
N GLY A 118 13.64 -3.47 -4.83
CA GLY A 118 12.70 -2.48 -4.29
C GLY A 118 11.85 -3.08 -3.15
N ALA A 119 11.33 -2.21 -2.29
CA ALA A 119 10.35 -2.61 -1.29
C ALA A 119 9.01 -2.93 -1.96
N VAL A 120 8.36 -4.02 -1.54
CA VAL A 120 7.05 -4.46 -2.04
C VAL A 120 6.02 -4.30 -0.93
N ALA A 121 4.86 -3.74 -1.26
CA ALA A 121 3.75 -3.63 -0.30
C ALA A 121 3.27 -5.01 0.14
N ILE A 122 2.95 -5.15 1.42
CA ILE A 122 2.35 -6.36 1.96
C ILE A 122 0.84 -6.24 1.83
N GLU A 123 0.23 -7.18 1.15
CA GLU A 123 -1.21 -7.27 0.95
C GLU A 123 -1.87 -8.32 1.84
N GLU A 124 -1.06 -9.23 2.43
CA GLU A 124 -1.56 -10.24 3.35
C GLU A 124 -2.05 -9.61 4.66
N PRO A 125 -3.16 -10.11 5.24
CA PRO A 125 -3.75 -9.55 6.45
C PRO A 125 -2.91 -9.77 7.72
N GLY A 126 -2.06 -10.81 7.78
CA GLY A 126 -1.36 -11.25 8.98
C GLY A 126 -0.65 -10.13 9.74
N PRO A 127 0.32 -9.42 9.15
CA PRO A 127 1.06 -8.37 9.85
C PRO A 127 0.19 -7.23 10.40
N TYR A 128 -0.91 -6.92 9.72
CA TYR A 128 -1.88 -5.91 10.16
C TYR A 128 -2.73 -6.40 11.33
N GLN A 129 -3.18 -7.65 11.27
CA GLN A 129 -3.97 -8.28 12.33
C GLN A 129 -3.14 -8.40 13.62
N ASP A 130 -1.90 -8.85 13.53
CA ASP A 130 -0.97 -8.94 14.66
C ASP A 130 -0.75 -7.58 15.32
N PHE A 131 -0.49 -6.56 14.50
CA PHE A 131 -0.31 -5.19 14.99
C PHE A 131 -1.57 -4.68 15.71
N PHE A 132 -2.74 -4.78 15.08
CA PHE A 132 -3.98 -4.26 15.67
C PHE A 132 -4.41 -5.04 16.92
N ALA A 133 -4.22 -6.35 16.94
CA ALA A 133 -4.51 -7.16 18.12
C ALA A 133 -3.61 -6.78 19.32
N ALA A 134 -2.32 -6.57 19.07
CA ALA A 134 -1.39 -6.12 20.10
C ALA A 134 -1.71 -4.69 20.57
N TYR A 135 -2.04 -3.78 19.64
CA TYR A 135 -2.40 -2.40 19.98
C TYR A 135 -3.70 -2.33 20.79
N GLU A 136 -4.74 -3.07 20.43
CA GLU A 136 -5.97 -3.17 21.21
C GLU A 136 -5.68 -3.64 22.64
N LYS A 137 -4.89 -4.69 22.79
CA LYS A 137 -4.49 -5.19 24.10
C LYS A 137 -3.76 -4.11 24.93
N SER A 138 -2.85 -3.35 24.32
CA SER A 138 -2.13 -2.27 25.02
C SER A 138 -3.07 -1.15 25.47
N MET A 139 -4.09 -0.83 24.67
CA MET A 139 -5.10 0.17 25.01
C MET A 139 -5.94 -0.25 26.23
N PHE A 140 -6.32 -1.52 26.33
CA PHE A 140 -7.04 -2.04 27.51
C PHE A 140 -6.18 -2.02 28.78
N LEU A 141 -4.90 -2.30 28.68
CA LEU A 141 -3.97 -2.26 29.81
C LEU A 141 -3.64 -0.83 30.27
N SER A 142 -3.82 0.17 29.41
CA SER A 142 -3.55 1.59 29.68
C SER A 142 -4.82 2.37 30.08
N ALA A 143 -5.97 1.71 30.16
CA ALA A 143 -7.19 2.30 30.70
C ALA A 143 -7.04 2.43 32.23
N PRO A 144 -7.35 3.61 32.83
CA PRO A 144 -7.30 3.83 34.27
C PRO A 144 -8.33 3.00 35.01
#